data_127c02acd8efc37ace2fa624217939ed
#
_entry.id   127c02acd8efc37ace2fa624217939ed
#
_cell.length_a   1.000
_cell.length_b   1.000
_cell.length_c   1.000
_cell.angle_alpha   90.00
_cell.angle_beta   90.00
_cell.angle_gamma   90.00
#
_symmetry.space_group_name_H-M   'P 1'
#
loop_
_entity.id
_entity.type
_entity.pdbx_description
1 polymer ?
#
loop_
_entity_poly.entity_id
_entity_poly.type
_entity_poly.pdbx_seq_one_letter_code
_entity_poly.pdbx_strand_id
1 'polypeptide(L)' 'MQTDLIEKTIKIMPSININDYIKMGDLAGENGDEHESFQWYLKGLSVAREQGDEEKVNYITSLIITML' A
#
# COMPACT_ATOMS: atom_id res chain seq x y z
N MET A 1 4.09 20.98 24.34
CA MET A 1 5.00 21.37 23.27
C MET A 1 5.77 20.20 22.69
N GLN A 2 6.45 19.43 23.55
CA GLN A 2 7.10 18.20 23.05
C GLN A 2 6.07 17.20 22.52
N THR A 3 4.90 17.20 23.10
CA THR A 3 3.81 16.33 22.69
C THR A 3 3.40 16.62 21.25
N ASP A 4 3.36 17.89 20.86
CA ASP A 4 2.99 18.27 19.50
C ASP A 4 4.01 17.79 18.48
N LEU A 5 5.29 17.84 18.81
CA LEU A 5 6.36 17.36 17.93
C LEU A 5 6.27 15.85 17.75
N ILE A 6 5.96 15.13 18.83
CA ILE A 6 5.81 13.69 18.78
C ILE A 6 4.61 13.32 17.92
N GLU A 7 3.50 14.02 18.09
CA GLU A 7 2.30 13.76 17.31
C GLU A 7 2.52 14.01 15.82
N LYS A 8 3.24 15.07 15.47
CA LYS A 8 3.57 15.36 14.07
C LYS A 8 4.44 14.27 13.48
N THR A 9 5.40 13.80 14.25
CA THR A 9 6.30 12.74 13.80
C THR A 9 5.52 11.44 13.58
N ILE A 10 4.62 11.11 14.50
CA ILE A 10 3.79 9.92 14.37
C ILE A 10 2.87 10.01 13.16
N LYS A 11 2.30 11.18 12.90
CA LYS A 11 1.43 11.37 11.74
C LYS A 11 2.17 11.27 10.42
N ILE A 12 3.43 11.67 10.39
CA ILE A 12 4.24 11.64 9.18
C ILE A 12 4.72 10.21 8.89
N MET A 13 5.16 9.48 9.92
CA MET A 13 5.76 8.17 9.74
C MET A 13 4.79 7.07 9.26
N PRO A 14 3.55 7.00 9.74
CA PRO A 14 2.64 5.96 9.24
C PRO A 14 1.86 6.38 8.00
N SER A 15 2.22 7.46 7.35
CA SER A 15 1.43 8.01 6.27
C SER A 15 1.74 7.42 4.90
N ILE A 16 2.24 6.19 4.85
CA ILE A 16 2.31 5.47 3.58
C ILE A 16 0.87 5.21 3.17
N ASN A 17 0.44 5.81 2.07
CA ASN A 17 -0.92 5.62 1.62
C ASN A 17 -1.01 4.45 0.64
N ILE A 18 -2.24 4.11 0.28
CA ILE A 18 -2.51 2.96 -0.59
C ILE A 18 -1.76 3.08 -1.91
N ASN A 19 -1.70 4.28 -2.47
CA ASN A 19 -1.02 4.51 -3.75
C ASN A 19 0.47 4.21 -3.67
N ASP A 20 1.10 4.47 -2.53
CA ASP A 20 2.51 4.15 -2.35
C ASP A 20 2.74 2.64 -2.38
N TYR A 21 1.87 1.87 -1.77
CA TYR A 21 1.96 0.41 -1.82
C TYR A 21 1.79 -0.12 -3.23
N ILE A 22 0.84 0.43 -3.98
CA ILE A 22 0.62 0.04 -5.37
C ILE A 22 1.86 0.35 -6.19
N LYS A 23 2.44 1.52 -6.01
CA LYS A 23 3.63 1.94 -6.74
C LYS A 23 4.82 1.03 -6.44
N MET A 24 5.00 0.67 -5.18
CA MET A 24 6.09 -0.24 -4.80
C MET A 24 5.88 -1.61 -5.43
N GLY A 25 4.65 -2.08 -5.48
CA GLY A 25 4.33 -3.33 -6.14
C GLY A 25 4.63 -3.28 -7.63
N ASP A 26 4.25 -2.18 -8.28
CA ASP A 26 4.51 -1.99 -9.71
C ASP A 26 6.01 -1.99 -10.00
N LEU A 27 6.78 -1.28 -9.19
CA LEU A 27 8.23 -1.22 -9.36
C LEU A 27 8.89 -2.59 -9.18
N ALA A 28 8.45 -3.34 -8.17
CA ALA A 28 8.97 -4.68 -7.95
C ALA A 28 8.67 -5.58 -9.15
N GLY A 29 7.46 -5.47 -9.70
CA GLY A 29 7.08 -6.23 -10.88
C GLY A 29 7.92 -5.88 -12.10
N GLU A 30 8.21 -4.60 -12.29
CA GLU A 30 9.06 -4.17 -13.39
C GLU A 30 10.48 -4.72 -13.26
N ASN A 31 10.95 -4.91 -12.04
CA ASN A 31 12.27 -5.48 -11.79
C ASN A 31 12.28 -7.01 -11.85
N GLY A 32 11.15 -7.61 -12.15
CA GLY A 32 11.04 -9.06 -12.25
C GLY A 32 10.85 -9.77 -10.91
N ASP A 33 10.62 -9.03 -9.84
CA ASP A 33 10.40 -9.60 -8.51
C ASP A 33 8.89 -9.71 -8.26
N GLU A 34 8.28 -10.74 -8.82
CA GLU A 34 6.85 -10.95 -8.71
C GLU A 34 6.41 -11.23 -7.26
N HIS A 35 7.23 -11.94 -6.52
CA HIS A 35 6.90 -12.25 -5.12
C HIS A 35 6.81 -10.97 -4.29
N GLU A 36 7.79 -10.09 -4.42
CA GLU A 36 7.77 -8.82 -3.70
C GLU A 36 6.62 -7.95 -4.17
N SER A 37 6.35 -7.92 -5.48
CA SER A 37 5.22 -7.19 -6.03
C SER A 37 3.91 -7.64 -5.38
N PHE A 38 3.71 -8.94 -5.28
CA PHE A 38 2.52 -9.50 -4.65
C PHE A 38 2.41 -9.07 -3.18
N GLN A 39 3.52 -9.09 -2.45
CA GLN A 39 3.53 -8.68 -1.04
C GLN A 39 3.10 -7.22 -0.87
N TRP A 40 3.59 -6.33 -1.74
CA TRP A 40 3.21 -4.92 -1.68
C TRP A 40 1.74 -4.72 -1.98
N TYR A 41 1.22 -5.43 -2.99
CA TYR A 41 -0.21 -5.34 -3.30
C TYR A 41 -1.07 -5.84 -2.16
N LEU A 42 -0.66 -6.92 -1.49
CA LEU A 42 -1.41 -7.43 -0.33
C LEU A 42 -1.46 -6.39 0.80
N LYS A 43 -0.35 -5.70 1.04
CA LYS A 43 -0.33 -4.65 2.05
C LYS A 43 -1.27 -3.52 1.68
N GLY A 44 -1.25 -3.10 0.43
CA GLY A 44 -2.16 -2.06 -0.06
C GLY A 44 -3.61 -2.48 0.05
N LEU A 45 -3.90 -3.73 -0.28
CA LEU A 45 -5.25 -4.28 -0.17
C LEU A 45 -5.74 -4.25 1.28
N SER A 46 -4.88 -4.65 2.21
CA SER A 46 -5.22 -4.65 3.64
C SER A 46 -5.59 -3.25 4.12
N VAL A 47 -4.78 -2.25 3.75
CA VAL A 47 -5.04 -0.86 4.13
C VAL A 47 -6.33 -0.36 3.48
N ALA A 48 -6.54 -0.67 2.21
CA ALA A 48 -7.76 -0.25 1.51
C ALA A 48 -9.01 -0.82 2.18
N ARG A 49 -8.95 -2.07 2.60
CA ARG A 49 -10.07 -2.70 3.30
C ARG A 49 -10.32 -2.05 4.65
N GLU A 50 -9.27 -1.75 5.40
CA GLU A 50 -9.42 -1.06 6.69
C GLU A 50 -10.06 0.30 6.54
N GLN A 51 -9.74 1.01 5.45
CA GLN A 51 -10.27 2.33 5.19
C GLN A 51 -11.65 2.30 4.54
N GLY A 52 -12.12 1.14 4.16
CA GLY A 52 -13.39 1.02 3.46
C GLY A 52 -13.36 1.58 2.05
N ASP A 53 -12.19 1.64 1.43
CA ASP A 53 -12.03 2.17 0.07
C ASP A 53 -12.28 1.06 -0.94
N GLU A 54 -13.53 0.84 -1.29
CA GLU A 54 -13.92 -0.24 -2.19
C GLU A 54 -13.31 -0.11 -3.58
N GLU A 55 -13.15 1.10 -4.06
CA GLU A 55 -12.54 1.33 -5.37
C GLU A 55 -11.11 0.81 -5.41
N LYS A 56 -10.33 1.13 -4.38
CA LYS A 56 -8.96 0.65 -4.28
C LYS A 56 -8.90 -0.85 -4.02
N VAL A 57 -9.81 -1.38 -3.22
CA VAL A 57 -9.90 -2.83 -3.01
C VAL A 57 -10.09 -3.54 -4.34
N ASN A 58 -11.02 -3.06 -5.16
CA ASN A 58 -11.29 -3.68 -6.46
C ASN A 58 -10.11 -3.54 -7.40
N TYR A 59 -9.47 -2.38 -7.42
CA TYR A 59 -8.33 -2.14 -8.28
C TYR A 59 -7.16 -3.07 -7.94
N ILE A 60 -6.80 -3.14 -6.66
CA ILE A 60 -5.67 -3.97 -6.21
C ILE A 60 -5.98 -5.45 -6.41
N THR A 61 -7.22 -5.85 -6.14
CA THR A 61 -7.64 -7.23 -6.37
C THR A 61 -7.44 -7.62 -7.84
N SER A 62 -7.79 -6.71 -8.75
CA SER A 62 -7.59 -6.95 -10.19
C SER A 62 -6.10 -7.13 -10.51
N LEU A 63 -5.24 -6.33 -9.91
CA LEU A 63 -3.79 -6.46 -10.11
C LEU A 63 -3.30 -7.82 -9.63
N ILE A 64 -3.77 -8.26 -8.48
CA ILE A 64 -3.36 -9.55 -7.91
C ILE A 64 -3.83 -10.69 -8.81
N ILE A 65 -5.07 -10.63 -9.29
CA ILE A 65 -5.61 -11.66 -10.17
C ILE A 65 -4.78 -11.80 -11.43
N THR A 66 -4.31 -10.70 -12.01
CA THR A 66 -3.49 -10.76 -13.21
C THR A 66 -2.13 -11.40 -12.97
N MET A 67 -1.69 -11.51 -11.73
CA MET A 67 -0.44 -12.15 -11.37
C MET A 67 -0.56 -13.67 -11.20
N LEU A 68 -1.79 -14.15 -11.05
CA LEU A 68 -2.03 -15.58 -10.87
C LEU A 68 -2.16 -16.27 -12.22
#